data_bad1f9fb22f135db16ffc998b2680226
#
_entry.id   bad1f9fb22f135db16ffc998b2680226
#
_cell.length_a   1.000
_cell.length_b   1.000
_cell.length_c   1.000
_cell.angle_alpha   90.00
_cell.angle_beta   90.00
_cell.angle_gamma   90.00
#
_symmetry.space_group_name_H-M   'P 1'
#
loop_
_entity.id
_entity.type
_entity.pdbx_description
1 polymer ?
#
loop_
_entity_poly.entity_id
_entity_poly.type
_entity_poly.pdbx_seq_one_letter_code
_entity_poly.pdbx_strand_id
1 'polypeptide(L)'
;APIRKYDITQCALYKCRTKKRLEHLLCLEPGGLKIIDSIIRYHKFEIDKKHSDEKREITAPDKILKAIQRRILYLLHRVIRPEWLISGEKQKCYIDNGKAHLDGKYVLTVDIKKFYDNCTREPVYQFFVQKLKTSPDVAKKLTDIITYNGGIPTGCPTSQIMAFYAYSDMFSEIADLAKQCGCKFTLYVDDMTFSSTKPFSPNQLRQMIDCVLRKYGHKPKYPKVKYYGPSDYKPITGTVVTPEQSLAVPNGLQNTIYDAFQKVKPLIGTEACSEEDAKQILSLKGQIQAARN
;
A
#
# COMPACT_ATOMS: atom_id res chain seq x y z
N ALA A 1 -9.70 -22.90 0.08
CA ALA A 1 -9.73 -22.82 1.55
C ALA A 1 -9.15 -21.48 2.01
N PRO A 2 -9.70 -20.84 3.05
CA PRO A 2 -9.16 -19.59 3.58
C PRO A 2 -7.73 -19.82 4.07
N ILE A 3 -6.83 -18.88 3.76
CA ILE A 3 -5.45 -18.97 4.22
C ILE A 3 -5.46 -18.74 5.73
N ARG A 4 -5.06 -19.73 6.50
CA ARG A 4 -4.92 -19.63 7.95
C ARG A 4 -3.87 -18.57 8.29
N LYS A 5 -4.29 -17.49 8.96
CA LYS A 5 -3.42 -16.46 9.52
C LYS A 5 -2.93 -16.87 10.91
N TYR A 6 -1.78 -16.33 11.31
CA TYR A 6 -1.14 -16.63 12.58
C TYR A 6 -0.38 -15.42 13.14
N ASP A 7 -0.10 -15.48 14.43
CA ASP A 7 0.75 -14.47 15.09
C ASP A 7 2.16 -14.44 14.49
N ILE A 8 2.85 -13.30 14.57
CA ILE A 8 4.20 -13.10 14.02
C ILE A 8 5.20 -14.12 14.58
N THR A 9 5.03 -14.58 15.82
CA THR A 9 5.87 -15.60 16.45
C THR A 9 5.77 -16.97 15.81
N GLN A 10 4.71 -17.24 15.04
CA GLN A 10 4.49 -18.46 14.28
C GLN A 10 4.97 -18.34 12.82
N CYS A 11 5.46 -17.18 12.41
CA CYS A 11 6.03 -17.01 11.08
C CYS A 11 7.27 -17.88 10.93
N ALA A 12 7.44 -18.54 9.78
CA ALA A 12 8.60 -19.40 9.53
C ALA A 12 9.94 -18.66 9.60
N LEU A 13 9.93 -17.33 9.37
CA LEU A 13 11.11 -16.49 9.53
C LEU A 13 11.38 -16.12 11.00
N TYR A 14 10.42 -16.33 11.92
CA TYR A 14 10.64 -16.00 13.33
C TYR A 14 11.74 -16.84 13.92
N LYS A 15 12.70 -16.18 14.60
CA LYS A 15 13.90 -16.79 15.15
C LYS A 15 14.74 -17.59 14.12
N CYS A 16 14.71 -17.20 12.83
CA CYS A 16 15.63 -17.76 11.85
C CYS A 16 17.06 -17.30 12.16
N ARG A 17 17.92 -18.23 12.63
CA ARG A 17 19.24 -17.92 13.18
C ARG A 17 20.39 -18.24 12.22
N THR A 18 20.14 -19.00 11.14
CA THR A 18 21.21 -19.46 10.25
C THR A 18 20.87 -19.22 8.80
N LYS A 19 21.90 -18.92 7.99
CA LYS A 19 21.78 -18.77 6.54
C LYS A 19 21.26 -20.05 5.86
N LYS A 20 21.69 -21.22 6.32
CA LYS A 20 21.21 -22.53 5.82
C LYS A 20 19.69 -22.67 5.98
N ARG A 21 19.14 -22.29 7.15
CA ARG A 21 17.69 -22.28 7.37
C ARG A 21 17.00 -21.24 6.47
N LEU A 22 17.60 -20.08 6.28
CA LEU A 22 17.05 -19.06 5.39
C LEU A 22 17.01 -19.55 3.93
N GLU A 23 18.08 -20.19 3.43
CA GLU A 23 18.11 -20.80 2.10
C GLU A 23 16.94 -21.79 1.91
N HIS A 24 16.75 -22.69 2.85
CA HIS A 24 15.62 -23.63 2.81
C HIS A 24 14.27 -22.92 2.81
N LEU A 25 14.06 -21.89 3.64
CA LEU A 25 12.81 -21.11 3.70
C LEU A 25 12.53 -20.35 2.40
N LEU A 26 13.58 -19.90 1.72
CA LEU A 26 13.49 -19.19 0.45
C LEU A 26 13.48 -20.12 -0.78
N CYS A 27 13.51 -21.45 -0.56
CA CYS A 27 13.60 -22.47 -1.61
C CYS A 27 14.84 -22.29 -2.50
N LEU A 28 15.97 -21.96 -1.90
CA LEU A 28 17.27 -21.83 -2.57
C LEU A 28 18.09 -23.08 -2.37
N GLU A 29 18.93 -23.41 -3.35
CA GLU A 29 19.95 -24.46 -3.21
C GLU A 29 20.98 -24.07 -2.13
N PRO A 30 21.65 -25.05 -1.51
CA PRO A 30 22.73 -24.79 -0.55
C PRO A 30 23.79 -23.86 -1.13
N GLY A 31 24.10 -22.79 -0.42
CA GLY A 31 25.01 -21.74 -0.88
C GLY A 31 24.37 -20.67 -1.78
N GLY A 32 23.08 -20.78 -2.09
CA GLY A 32 22.35 -19.84 -2.93
C GLY A 32 22.37 -18.40 -2.43
N LEU A 33 22.41 -18.19 -1.09
CA LEU A 33 22.54 -16.85 -0.52
C LEU A 33 23.87 -16.16 -0.81
N LYS A 34 24.94 -16.91 -1.12
CA LYS A 34 26.23 -16.32 -1.53
C LYS A 34 26.14 -15.74 -2.94
N ILE A 35 25.32 -16.37 -3.79
CA ILE A 35 25.14 -15.98 -5.19
C ILE A 35 24.17 -14.79 -5.30
N ILE A 36 23.27 -14.61 -4.33
CA ILE A 36 22.24 -13.54 -4.38
C ILE A 36 22.85 -12.17 -4.61
N ASP A 37 23.97 -11.85 -3.99
CA ASP A 37 24.61 -10.54 -4.13
C ASP A 37 25.01 -10.24 -5.58
N SER A 38 25.33 -11.28 -6.38
CA SER A 38 25.68 -11.16 -7.80
C SER A 38 24.45 -11.10 -8.73
N ILE A 39 23.29 -11.54 -8.26
CA ILE A 39 22.04 -11.59 -9.05
C ILE A 39 21.02 -10.51 -8.66
N ILE A 40 21.31 -9.66 -7.68
CA ILE A 40 20.45 -8.52 -7.35
C ILE A 40 20.52 -7.51 -8.48
N ARG A 41 19.51 -7.53 -9.34
CA ARG A 41 19.39 -6.60 -10.48
C ARG A 41 18.01 -5.97 -10.48
N TYR A 42 17.98 -4.68 -10.81
CA TYR A 42 16.76 -3.88 -10.90
C TYR A 42 16.71 -3.15 -12.25
N HIS A 43 15.52 -3.03 -12.78
CA HIS A 43 15.23 -2.22 -13.96
C HIS A 43 14.47 -0.98 -13.51
N LYS A 44 14.86 0.18 -14.04
CA LYS A 44 14.17 1.45 -13.82
C LYS A 44 13.40 1.82 -15.07
N PHE A 45 12.16 2.22 -14.88
CA PHE A 45 11.31 2.77 -15.94
C PHE A 45 10.34 3.78 -15.34
N GLU A 46 9.85 4.66 -16.20
CA GLU A 46 8.90 5.69 -15.80
C GLU A 46 7.48 5.31 -16.23
N ILE A 47 6.52 5.66 -15.41
CA ILE A 47 5.09 5.59 -15.73
C ILE A 47 4.47 6.96 -15.47
N ASP A 48 3.50 7.36 -16.30
CA ASP A 48 2.76 8.59 -16.11
C ASP A 48 1.87 8.47 -14.87
N LYS A 49 1.84 9.50 -14.04
CA LYS A 49 0.87 9.59 -12.95
C LYS A 49 -0.50 9.96 -13.52
N LYS A 50 -1.54 9.22 -13.14
CA LYS A 50 -2.91 9.58 -13.50
C LYS A 50 -3.22 11.01 -13.05
N HIS A 51 -3.74 11.84 -13.95
CA HIS A 51 -4.16 13.21 -13.71
C HIS A 51 -3.04 14.20 -13.30
N SER A 52 -1.82 13.97 -13.75
CA SER A 52 -0.71 14.92 -13.60
C SER A 52 0.33 14.68 -14.70
N ASP A 53 1.01 15.73 -15.13
CA ASP A 53 2.15 15.64 -16.08
C ASP A 53 3.43 15.08 -15.42
N GLU A 54 3.34 14.69 -14.15
CA GLU A 54 4.47 14.13 -13.43
C GLU A 54 4.62 12.64 -13.74
N LYS A 55 5.86 12.23 -13.94
CA LYS A 55 6.23 10.82 -14.06
C LYS A 55 6.58 10.21 -12.70
N ARG A 56 6.36 8.91 -12.60
CA ARG A 56 6.77 8.11 -11.45
C ARG A 56 7.83 7.11 -11.88
N GLU A 57 9.03 7.22 -11.32
CA GLU A 57 10.07 6.19 -11.50
C GLU A 57 9.65 4.91 -10.75
N ILE A 58 9.68 3.80 -11.45
CA ILE A 58 9.47 2.46 -10.90
C ILE A 58 10.79 1.70 -10.97
N THR A 59 11.19 1.15 -9.83
CA THR A 59 12.35 0.27 -9.72
C THR A 59 11.84 -1.14 -9.48
N ALA A 60 11.93 -2.00 -10.49
CA ALA A 60 11.43 -3.37 -10.44
C ALA A 60 12.58 -4.41 -10.46
N PRO A 61 12.48 -5.49 -9.69
CA PRO A 61 13.49 -6.55 -9.66
C PRO A 61 13.41 -7.40 -10.93
N ASP A 62 14.53 -8.03 -11.31
CA ASP A 62 14.54 -9.06 -12.34
C ASP A 62 13.72 -10.30 -11.94
N LYS A 63 13.60 -11.26 -12.87
CA LYS A 63 12.75 -12.46 -12.69
C LYS A 63 13.18 -13.28 -11.46
N ILE A 64 14.49 -13.48 -11.25
CA ILE A 64 15.02 -14.33 -10.17
C ILE A 64 14.79 -13.66 -8.82
N LEU A 65 15.22 -12.41 -8.69
CA LEU A 65 15.02 -11.63 -7.47
C LEU A 65 13.53 -11.48 -7.12
N LYS A 66 12.70 -11.26 -8.14
CA LYS A 66 11.24 -11.19 -8.00
C LYS A 66 10.64 -12.48 -7.44
N ALA A 67 11.14 -13.65 -7.85
CA ALA A 67 10.70 -14.94 -7.32
C ALA A 67 11.06 -15.10 -5.84
N ILE A 68 12.27 -14.72 -5.45
CA ILE A 68 12.72 -14.74 -4.04
C ILE A 68 11.88 -13.77 -3.19
N GLN A 69 11.67 -12.55 -3.67
CA GLN A 69 10.83 -11.58 -2.98
C GLN A 69 9.37 -12.06 -2.85
N ARG A 70 8.81 -12.71 -3.86
CA ARG A 70 7.48 -13.34 -3.77
C ARG A 70 7.43 -14.43 -2.70
N ARG A 71 8.50 -15.20 -2.53
CA ARG A 71 8.59 -16.20 -1.46
C ARG A 71 8.62 -15.55 -0.09
N ILE A 72 9.38 -14.48 0.09
CA ILE A 72 9.38 -13.69 1.34
C ILE A 72 7.98 -13.12 1.61
N LEU A 73 7.35 -12.51 0.60
CA LEU A 73 5.98 -12.01 0.71
C LEU A 73 5.01 -13.11 1.14
N TYR A 74 5.10 -14.31 0.56
CA TYR A 74 4.25 -15.44 0.92
C TYR A 74 4.39 -15.82 2.41
N LEU A 75 5.61 -15.83 2.94
CA LEU A 75 5.89 -16.15 4.35
C LEU A 75 5.32 -15.09 5.29
N LEU A 76 5.44 -13.81 4.93
CA LEU A 76 4.97 -12.67 5.74
C LEU A 76 3.47 -12.43 5.61
N HIS A 77 2.87 -12.76 4.46
CA HIS A 77 1.46 -12.44 4.18
C HIS A 77 0.47 -13.14 5.10
N ARG A 78 0.87 -14.26 5.71
CA ARG A 78 0.06 -15.02 6.66
C ARG A 78 0.09 -14.47 8.08
N VAL A 79 0.99 -13.54 8.38
CA VAL A 79 1.06 -12.90 9.70
C VAL A 79 -0.17 -12.00 9.86
N ILE A 80 -0.83 -12.11 11.02
CA ILE A 80 -1.97 -11.24 11.39
C ILE A 80 -1.48 -9.80 11.44
N ARG A 81 -2.23 -8.92 10.80
CA ARG A 81 -2.01 -7.47 10.79
C ARG A 81 -3.23 -6.75 11.38
N PRO A 82 -3.08 -5.51 11.87
CA PRO A 82 -4.18 -4.76 12.44
C PRO A 82 -5.37 -4.61 11.48
N GLU A 83 -6.59 -4.59 12.00
CA GLU A 83 -7.82 -4.47 11.21
C GLU A 83 -7.91 -3.16 10.45
N TRP A 84 -7.31 -2.09 10.98
CA TRP A 84 -7.26 -0.78 10.34
C TRP A 84 -6.33 -0.73 9.11
N LEU A 85 -5.49 -1.74 8.88
CA LEU A 85 -4.73 -1.87 7.63
C LEU A 85 -5.64 -2.46 6.55
N ILE A 86 -5.91 -1.68 5.52
CA ILE A 86 -6.75 -2.10 4.40
C ILE A 86 -5.88 -2.59 3.23
N SER A 87 -4.83 -1.83 2.92
CA SER A 87 -3.97 -2.15 1.78
C SER A 87 -3.12 -3.41 1.98
N GLY A 88 -2.92 -4.17 0.91
CA GLY A 88 -2.12 -5.42 0.96
C GLY A 88 -2.78 -6.58 1.70
N GLU A 89 -4.03 -6.44 2.14
CA GLU A 89 -4.83 -7.54 2.68
C GLU A 89 -5.58 -8.26 1.55
N LYS A 90 -5.60 -9.61 1.61
CA LYS A 90 -6.43 -10.38 0.69
C LYS A 90 -7.90 -10.05 0.90
N GLN A 91 -8.63 -9.96 -0.20
CA GLN A 91 -10.07 -9.65 -0.21
C GLN A 91 -10.42 -8.25 0.30
N LYS A 92 -9.44 -7.37 0.52
CA LYS A 92 -9.67 -5.96 0.78
C LYS A 92 -9.13 -5.11 -0.37
N CYS A 93 -9.87 -4.08 -0.73
CA CYS A 93 -9.50 -3.11 -1.75
C CYS A 93 -9.77 -1.68 -1.27
N TYR A 94 -9.54 -0.71 -2.13
CA TYR A 94 -9.77 0.71 -1.82
C TYR A 94 -11.23 1.03 -1.50
N ILE A 95 -12.18 0.26 -2.03
CA ILE A 95 -13.61 0.39 -1.74
C ILE A 95 -13.91 0.04 -0.27
N ASP A 96 -13.23 -0.98 0.28
CA ASP A 96 -13.39 -1.35 1.68
C ASP A 96 -12.86 -0.25 2.61
N ASN A 97 -11.87 0.53 2.13
CA ASN A 97 -11.44 1.73 2.83
C ASN A 97 -12.54 2.78 2.91
N GLY A 98 -13.23 3.06 1.80
CA GLY A 98 -14.40 3.95 1.80
C GLY A 98 -15.54 3.43 2.68
N LYS A 99 -15.88 2.13 2.54
CA LYS A 99 -16.92 1.47 3.35
C LYS A 99 -16.66 1.57 4.85
N ALA A 100 -15.39 1.51 5.27
CA ALA A 100 -15.04 1.62 6.69
C ALA A 100 -15.44 2.97 7.31
N HIS A 101 -15.64 4.01 6.49
CA HIS A 101 -15.94 5.37 6.94
C HIS A 101 -17.34 5.87 6.58
N LEU A 102 -18.27 4.99 6.15
CA LEU A 102 -19.63 5.36 5.76
C LEU A 102 -20.40 6.08 6.87
N ASP A 103 -20.23 5.66 8.11
CA ASP A 103 -20.86 6.23 9.30
C ASP A 103 -20.19 7.53 9.77
N GLY A 104 -19.05 7.89 9.18
CA GLY A 104 -18.25 9.07 9.55
C GLY A 104 -18.87 10.38 9.07
N LYS A 105 -19.46 11.17 9.97
CA LYS A 105 -19.94 12.52 9.65
C LYS A 105 -18.80 13.52 9.43
N TYR A 106 -17.74 13.37 10.19
CA TYR A 106 -16.53 14.19 10.13
C TYR A 106 -15.36 13.33 9.70
N VAL A 107 -14.60 13.77 8.71
CA VAL A 107 -13.49 12.98 8.15
C VAL A 107 -12.24 13.88 8.00
N LEU A 108 -11.10 13.39 8.44
CA LEU A 108 -9.78 13.96 8.16
C LEU A 108 -9.00 12.95 7.31
N THR A 109 -8.44 13.42 6.18
CA THR A 109 -7.53 12.64 5.34
C THR A 109 -6.13 13.22 5.39
N VAL A 110 -5.12 12.35 5.51
CA VAL A 110 -3.70 12.72 5.59
C VAL A 110 -2.89 11.78 4.71
N ASP A 111 -2.23 12.34 3.71
CA ASP A 111 -1.30 11.63 2.79
C ASP A 111 0.14 11.87 3.27
N ILE A 112 0.98 10.85 3.29
CA ILE A 112 2.39 10.98 3.67
C ILE A 112 3.20 11.43 2.45
N LYS A 113 3.97 12.53 2.61
CA LYS A 113 4.78 13.07 1.53
C LYS A 113 5.92 12.12 1.16
N LYS A 114 5.98 11.67 -0.11
CA LYS A 114 7.06 10.82 -0.65
C LYS A 114 7.34 9.61 0.24
N PHE A 115 6.28 8.86 0.60
CA PHE A 115 6.38 7.77 1.58
C PHE A 115 7.49 6.79 1.24
N TYR A 116 7.46 6.17 0.05
CA TYR A 116 8.46 5.19 -0.36
C TYR A 116 9.87 5.77 -0.45
N ASP A 117 10.03 7.01 -0.90
CA ASP A 117 11.33 7.68 -0.99
C ASP A 117 11.99 7.85 0.40
N ASN A 118 11.15 7.94 1.45
CA ASN A 118 11.58 8.07 2.84
C ASN A 118 11.58 6.72 3.60
N CYS A 119 11.19 5.62 2.96
CA CYS A 119 11.29 4.27 3.55
C CYS A 119 12.73 3.76 3.42
N THR A 120 13.55 4.04 4.42
CA THR A 120 14.97 3.69 4.43
C THR A 120 15.23 2.22 4.79
N ARG A 121 16.45 1.76 4.56
CA ARG A 121 16.91 0.40 4.79
C ARG A 121 16.91 0.00 6.28
N GLU A 122 17.25 0.93 7.16
CA GLU A 122 17.43 0.63 8.58
C GLU A 122 16.15 0.14 9.27
N PRO A 123 14.97 0.77 9.14
CA PRO A 123 13.72 0.24 9.70
C PRO A 123 13.37 -1.17 9.18
N VAL A 124 13.71 -1.50 7.94
CA VAL A 124 13.54 -2.86 7.39
C VAL A 124 14.43 -3.86 8.13
N TYR A 125 15.68 -3.52 8.34
CA TYR A 125 16.63 -4.35 9.10
C TYR A 125 16.15 -4.54 10.55
N GLN A 126 15.72 -3.46 11.19
CA GLN A 126 15.20 -3.50 12.56
C GLN A 126 13.94 -4.35 12.70
N PHE A 127 13.04 -4.35 11.71
CA PHE A 127 11.91 -5.26 11.70
C PHE A 127 12.35 -6.73 11.78
N PHE A 128 13.32 -7.14 10.98
CA PHE A 128 13.81 -8.53 11.02
C PHE A 128 14.50 -8.88 12.35
N VAL A 129 15.31 -7.98 12.88
CA VAL A 129 16.01 -8.21 14.16
C VAL A 129 15.05 -8.16 15.34
N GLN A 130 14.22 -7.13 15.44
CA GLN A 130 13.45 -6.86 16.65
C GLN A 130 12.10 -7.58 16.67
N LYS A 131 11.38 -7.61 15.56
CA LYS A 131 10.04 -8.22 15.49
C LYS A 131 10.12 -9.71 15.16
N LEU A 132 10.91 -10.08 14.16
CA LEU A 132 11.10 -11.50 13.78
C LEU A 132 12.23 -12.21 14.56
N LYS A 133 13.01 -11.49 15.38
CA LYS A 133 14.07 -12.07 16.22
C LYS A 133 15.08 -12.91 15.42
N THR A 134 15.35 -12.55 14.17
CA THR A 134 16.36 -13.22 13.36
C THR A 134 17.77 -12.87 13.84
N SER A 135 18.78 -13.67 13.45
CA SER A 135 20.18 -13.26 13.67
C SER A 135 20.56 -12.06 12.79
N PRO A 136 21.54 -11.24 13.20
CA PRO A 136 21.94 -10.05 12.44
C PRO A 136 22.36 -10.34 10.99
N ASP A 137 23.03 -11.46 10.76
CA ASP A 137 23.47 -11.88 9.43
C ASP A 137 22.32 -12.34 8.52
N VAL A 138 21.30 -12.99 9.09
CA VAL A 138 20.04 -13.34 8.41
C VAL A 138 19.24 -12.08 8.12
N ALA A 139 19.09 -11.18 9.10
CA ALA A 139 18.41 -9.90 8.92
C ALA A 139 19.05 -9.07 7.81
N LYS A 140 20.41 -9.01 7.80
CA LYS A 140 21.15 -8.30 6.76
C LYS A 140 20.81 -8.86 5.38
N LYS A 141 20.84 -10.18 5.18
CA LYS A 141 20.53 -10.81 3.88
C LYS A 141 19.10 -10.59 3.43
N LEU A 142 18.12 -10.72 4.33
CA LEU A 142 16.72 -10.40 4.01
C LEU A 142 16.55 -8.93 3.62
N THR A 143 17.22 -8.03 4.32
CA THR A 143 17.19 -6.59 4.02
C THR A 143 17.83 -6.30 2.66
N ASP A 144 18.98 -6.90 2.34
CA ASP A 144 19.68 -6.73 1.06
C ASP A 144 18.81 -7.22 -0.13
N ILE A 145 18.02 -8.30 0.06
CA ILE A 145 17.09 -8.82 -0.95
C ILE A 145 15.90 -7.87 -1.21
N ILE A 146 15.48 -7.11 -0.21
CA ILE A 146 14.23 -6.32 -0.24
C ILE A 146 14.49 -4.84 -0.53
N THR A 147 15.68 -4.33 -0.20
CA THR A 147 16.04 -2.93 -0.37
C THR A 147 16.97 -2.72 -1.55
N TYR A 148 16.92 -1.52 -2.12
CA TYR A 148 17.79 -1.08 -3.20
C TYR A 148 18.15 0.39 -2.99
N ASN A 149 19.42 0.76 -3.21
CA ASN A 149 19.93 2.13 -3.04
C ASN A 149 19.55 2.75 -1.67
N GLY A 150 19.62 1.97 -0.59
CA GLY A 150 19.37 2.44 0.76
C GLY A 150 17.90 2.55 1.17
N GLY A 151 16.94 2.12 0.36
CA GLY A 151 15.51 2.21 0.65
C GLY A 151 14.67 1.09 0.07
N ILE A 152 13.35 1.18 0.26
CA ILE A 152 12.37 0.24 -0.30
C ILE A 152 12.02 0.68 -1.72
N PRO A 153 12.31 -0.13 -2.77
CA PRO A 153 11.99 0.22 -4.14
C PRO A 153 10.48 0.11 -4.43
N THR A 154 9.95 0.91 -5.36
CA THR A 154 8.50 1.02 -5.61
C THR A 154 7.90 -0.11 -6.44
N GLY A 155 8.71 -0.90 -7.15
CA GLY A 155 8.24 -1.93 -8.11
C GLY A 155 8.37 -3.38 -7.63
N CYS A 156 8.63 -3.63 -6.34
CA CYS A 156 8.88 -4.97 -5.82
C CYS A 156 7.63 -5.61 -5.22
N PRO A 157 7.48 -6.92 -5.28
CA PRO A 157 6.37 -7.64 -4.65
C PRO A 157 6.27 -7.40 -3.15
N THR A 158 7.41 -7.18 -2.48
CA THR A 158 7.50 -6.99 -1.03
C THR A 158 7.31 -5.55 -0.58
N SER A 159 7.36 -4.56 -1.49
CA SER A 159 7.46 -3.15 -1.12
C SER A 159 6.36 -2.68 -0.19
N GLN A 160 5.12 -2.98 -0.52
CA GLN A 160 3.97 -2.53 0.26
C GLN A 160 3.95 -3.13 1.68
N ILE A 161 4.14 -4.45 1.79
CA ILE A 161 4.11 -5.13 3.08
C ILE A 161 5.32 -4.74 3.95
N MET A 162 6.47 -4.54 3.33
CA MET A 162 7.69 -4.15 4.05
C MET A 162 7.65 -2.70 4.49
N ALA A 163 7.09 -1.80 3.70
CA ALA A 163 6.87 -0.42 4.12
C ALA A 163 5.95 -0.36 5.35
N PHE A 164 4.89 -1.18 5.38
CA PHE A 164 4.05 -1.31 6.57
C PHE A 164 4.83 -1.87 7.77
N TYR A 165 5.53 -3.00 7.62
CA TYR A 165 6.23 -3.63 8.76
C TYR A 165 7.37 -2.79 9.30
N ALA A 166 8.14 -2.13 8.44
CA ALA A 166 9.25 -1.27 8.84
C ALA A 166 8.78 -0.07 9.68
N TYR A 167 7.56 0.41 9.44
CA TYR A 167 6.98 1.56 10.13
C TYR A 167 5.73 1.19 10.95
N SER A 168 5.56 -0.08 11.30
CA SER A 168 4.38 -0.56 12.04
C SER A 168 4.18 0.15 13.39
N ASP A 169 5.26 0.48 14.09
CA ASP A 169 5.19 1.19 15.36
C ASP A 169 4.68 2.63 15.16
N MET A 170 5.13 3.32 14.10
CA MET A 170 4.62 4.63 13.71
C MET A 170 3.10 4.61 13.46
N PHE A 171 2.63 3.65 12.66
CA PHE A 171 1.21 3.53 12.36
C PHE A 171 0.37 3.11 13.57
N SER A 172 0.94 2.31 14.46
CA SER A 172 0.29 1.95 15.73
C SER A 172 0.15 3.16 16.66
N GLU A 173 1.20 3.99 16.80
CA GLU A 173 1.12 5.25 17.56
C GLU A 173 0.02 6.16 16.98
N ILE A 174 -0.08 6.28 15.66
CA ILE A 174 -1.13 7.07 14.99
C ILE A 174 -2.53 6.49 15.23
N ALA A 175 -2.67 5.17 15.18
CA ALA A 175 -3.95 4.50 15.48
C ALA A 175 -4.40 4.75 16.93
N ASP A 176 -3.47 4.75 17.89
CA ASP A 176 -3.75 5.07 19.29
C ASP A 176 -4.17 6.54 19.46
N LEU A 177 -3.51 7.47 18.76
CA LEU A 177 -3.93 8.88 18.74
C LEU A 177 -5.34 9.07 18.17
N ALA A 178 -5.66 8.36 17.07
CA ALA A 178 -7.00 8.38 16.50
C ALA A 178 -8.05 7.91 17.51
N LYS A 179 -7.76 6.80 18.22
CA LYS A 179 -8.65 6.27 19.26
C LYS A 179 -8.85 7.27 20.41
N GLN A 180 -7.78 7.93 20.87
CA GLN A 180 -7.86 8.96 21.90
C GLN A 180 -8.73 10.15 21.48
N CYS A 181 -8.73 10.50 20.18
CA CYS A 181 -9.58 11.54 19.61
C CYS A 181 -11.01 11.05 19.26
N GLY A 182 -11.38 9.81 19.60
CA GLY A 182 -12.68 9.23 19.25
C GLY A 182 -12.89 9.01 17.76
N CYS A 183 -11.81 8.83 17.01
CA CYS A 183 -11.83 8.62 15.57
C CYS A 183 -11.60 7.13 15.22
N LYS A 184 -12.35 6.63 14.25
CA LYS A 184 -12.01 5.43 13.50
C LYS A 184 -10.83 5.74 12.58
N PHE A 185 -9.85 4.86 12.52
CA PHE A 185 -8.65 5.00 11.69
C PHE A 185 -8.56 3.89 10.68
N THR A 186 -8.15 4.20 9.45
CA THR A 186 -7.69 3.23 8.46
C THR A 186 -6.44 3.72 7.75
N LEU A 187 -5.65 2.74 7.27
CA LEU A 187 -4.43 2.97 6.49
C LEU A 187 -4.54 2.25 5.15
N TYR A 188 -4.35 2.98 4.06
CA TYR A 188 -4.20 2.44 2.72
C TYR A 188 -2.87 2.90 2.11
N VAL A 189 -1.82 2.11 2.28
CA VAL A 189 -0.40 2.39 1.95
C VAL A 189 0.12 3.60 2.73
N ASP A 190 -0.02 4.80 2.19
CA ASP A 190 0.39 6.10 2.73
C ASP A 190 -0.80 7.05 2.97
N ASP A 191 -2.01 6.66 2.54
CA ASP A 191 -3.24 7.39 2.78
C ASP A 191 -3.83 6.99 4.15
N MET A 192 -3.88 7.93 5.06
CA MET A 192 -4.49 7.80 6.38
C MET A 192 -5.84 8.48 6.40
N THR A 193 -6.88 7.76 6.85
CA THR A 193 -8.23 8.30 6.99
C THR A 193 -8.70 8.16 8.44
N PHE A 194 -9.23 9.26 8.96
CA PHE A 194 -9.78 9.36 10.31
C PHE A 194 -11.23 9.83 10.21
N SER A 195 -12.16 9.13 10.84
CA SER A 195 -13.56 9.52 10.83
C SER A 195 -14.22 9.42 12.20
N SER A 196 -15.22 10.26 12.44
CA SER A 196 -16.01 10.25 13.67
C SER A 196 -17.46 10.64 13.37
N THR A 197 -18.38 10.13 14.15
CA THR A 197 -19.80 10.58 14.15
C THR A 197 -19.99 11.90 14.89
N LYS A 198 -19.03 12.28 15.74
CA LYS A 198 -19.00 13.53 16.50
C LYS A 198 -17.90 14.46 16.00
N PRO A 199 -18.04 15.78 16.12
CA PRO A 199 -16.98 16.69 15.76
C PRO A 199 -15.73 16.47 16.61
N PHE A 200 -14.56 16.61 16.01
CA PHE A 200 -13.25 16.57 16.66
C PHE A 200 -12.37 17.70 16.16
N SER A 201 -11.27 18.00 16.85
CA SER A 201 -10.33 19.05 16.42
C SER A 201 -9.38 18.52 15.34
N PRO A 202 -9.57 18.88 14.05
CA PRO A 202 -8.70 18.40 12.98
C PRO A 202 -7.28 18.96 13.10
N ASN A 203 -7.12 20.19 13.61
CA ASN A 203 -5.81 20.81 13.80
C ASN A 203 -5.00 20.11 14.88
N GLN A 204 -5.63 19.76 16.01
CA GLN A 204 -4.96 19.03 17.08
C GLN A 204 -4.52 17.65 16.61
N LEU A 205 -5.43 16.89 16.00
CA LEU A 205 -5.10 15.55 15.47
C LEU A 205 -3.99 15.63 14.42
N ARG A 206 -4.07 16.59 13.49
CA ARG A 206 -3.04 16.81 12.47
C ARG A 206 -1.67 17.12 13.08
N GLN A 207 -1.59 17.96 14.10
CA GLN A 207 -0.34 18.30 14.79
C GLN A 207 0.27 17.05 15.47
N MET A 208 -0.56 16.25 16.15
CA MET A 208 -0.12 15.03 16.79
C MET A 208 0.41 14.01 15.76
N ILE A 209 -0.30 13.83 14.64
CA ILE A 209 0.15 12.98 13.52
C ILE A 209 1.48 13.49 12.95
N ASP A 210 1.62 14.80 12.72
CA ASP A 210 2.86 15.39 12.19
C ASP A 210 4.04 15.12 13.12
N CYS A 211 3.87 15.27 14.43
CA CYS A 211 4.90 14.93 15.41
C CYS A 211 5.33 13.47 15.33
N VAL A 212 4.37 12.54 15.26
CA VAL A 212 4.68 11.11 15.12
C VAL A 212 5.39 10.83 13.80
N LEU A 213 4.88 11.33 12.68
CA LEU A 213 5.51 11.13 11.37
C LEU A 213 6.96 11.61 11.36
N ARG A 214 7.24 12.80 11.92
CA ARG A 214 8.59 13.36 12.00
C ARG A 214 9.54 12.53 12.85
N LYS A 215 9.06 11.95 13.94
CA LYS A 215 9.84 11.02 14.78
C LYS A 215 10.41 9.84 13.97
N TYR A 216 9.69 9.41 12.92
CA TYR A 216 10.07 8.31 12.05
C TYR A 216 10.63 8.75 10.69
N GLY A 217 10.97 10.03 10.51
CA GLY A 217 11.58 10.55 9.28
C GLY A 217 10.58 10.86 8.16
N HIS A 218 9.29 10.90 8.46
CA HIS A 218 8.22 11.23 7.52
C HIS A 218 7.58 12.60 7.82
N LYS A 219 6.70 13.05 6.93
CA LYS A 219 5.86 14.24 7.14
C LYS A 219 4.60 14.19 6.30
N PRO A 220 3.53 14.88 6.72
CA PRO A 220 2.33 15.00 5.91
C PRO A 220 2.59 15.72 4.60
N LYS A 221 1.83 15.38 3.58
CA LYS A 221 1.72 16.19 2.36
C LYS A 221 0.67 17.27 2.61
N TYR A 222 1.06 18.36 3.27
CA TYR A 222 0.16 19.40 3.78
C TYR A 222 -0.92 19.88 2.81
N PRO A 223 -0.66 20.12 1.50
CA PRO A 223 -1.70 20.54 0.56
C PRO A 223 -2.82 19.48 0.36
N LYS A 224 -2.56 18.24 0.71
CA LYS A 224 -3.54 17.14 0.62
C LYS A 224 -4.21 16.80 1.95
N VAL A 225 -3.83 17.43 3.04
CA VAL A 225 -4.53 17.26 4.32
C VAL A 225 -5.86 17.99 4.23
N LYS A 226 -6.97 17.26 4.33
CA LYS A 226 -8.31 17.82 4.18
C LYS A 226 -9.23 17.33 5.29
N TYR A 227 -10.08 18.24 5.74
CA TYR A 227 -11.14 17.96 6.70
C TYR A 227 -12.50 18.21 6.07
N TYR A 228 -13.42 17.31 6.32
CA TYR A 228 -14.76 17.30 5.75
C TYR A 228 -15.79 17.22 6.87
N GLY A 229 -16.84 18.02 6.76
CA GLY A 229 -18.00 18.02 7.65
C GLY A 229 -19.14 17.12 7.18
N PRO A 230 -20.29 17.18 7.87
CA PRO A 230 -21.44 16.32 7.56
C PRO A 230 -22.02 16.50 6.16
N SER A 231 -22.03 17.73 5.65
CA SER A 231 -22.64 18.08 4.35
C SER A 231 -21.67 17.91 3.18
N ASP A 232 -20.41 17.51 3.42
CA ASP A 232 -19.39 17.43 2.40
C ASP A 232 -19.36 16.05 1.75
N TYR A 233 -19.04 16.01 0.45
CA TYR A 233 -18.56 14.82 -0.22
C TYR A 233 -17.12 14.52 0.20
N LYS A 234 -16.85 13.33 0.69
CA LYS A 234 -15.60 12.94 1.34
C LYS A 234 -14.80 11.97 0.45
N PRO A 235 -13.83 12.45 -0.35
CA PRO A 235 -12.96 11.56 -1.11
C PRO A 235 -12.07 10.74 -0.17
N ILE A 236 -12.16 9.41 -0.29
CA ILE A 236 -11.37 8.45 0.49
C ILE A 236 -10.79 7.42 -0.47
N THR A 237 -9.50 7.47 -0.72
CA THR A 237 -8.70 6.48 -1.47
C THR A 237 -9.42 5.94 -2.71
N GLY A 238 -9.83 6.84 -3.65
CA GLY A 238 -10.46 6.43 -4.92
C GLY A 238 -11.96 6.11 -4.84
N THR A 239 -12.61 6.39 -3.71
CA THR A 239 -14.07 6.41 -3.52
C THR A 239 -14.50 7.76 -2.99
N VAL A 240 -15.80 8.03 -2.98
CA VAL A 240 -16.38 9.21 -2.32
C VAL A 240 -17.49 8.76 -1.38
N VAL A 241 -17.41 9.13 -0.11
CA VAL A 241 -18.51 8.98 0.83
C VAL A 241 -19.39 10.22 0.73
N THR A 242 -20.67 10.03 0.42
CA THR A 242 -21.65 11.11 0.25
C THR A 242 -22.21 11.58 1.59
N PRO A 243 -22.85 12.78 1.66
CA PRO A 243 -23.56 13.22 2.86
C PRO A 243 -24.63 12.25 3.34
N GLU A 244 -25.24 11.49 2.43
CA GLU A 244 -26.25 10.45 2.71
C GLU A 244 -25.64 9.13 3.20
N GLN A 245 -24.32 9.13 3.48
CA GLN A 245 -23.58 7.96 3.99
C GLN A 245 -23.58 6.77 3.00
N SER A 246 -23.51 7.05 1.72
CA SER A 246 -23.35 6.06 0.65
C SER A 246 -22.03 6.22 -0.08
N LEU A 247 -21.61 5.19 -0.80
CA LEU A 247 -20.42 5.28 -1.67
C LEU A 247 -20.82 5.78 -3.05
N ALA A 248 -20.04 6.71 -3.56
CA ALA A 248 -20.13 7.19 -4.95
C ALA A 248 -18.80 7.02 -5.67
N VAL A 249 -18.91 6.92 -6.99
CA VAL A 249 -17.75 6.91 -7.90
C VAL A 249 -17.19 8.32 -8.00
N PRO A 250 -15.88 8.53 -7.86
CA PRO A 250 -15.27 9.85 -8.05
C PRO A 250 -15.55 10.44 -9.44
N ASN A 251 -15.82 11.76 -9.51
CA ASN A 251 -16.09 12.44 -10.77
C ASN A 251 -14.99 12.21 -11.82
N GLY A 252 -13.71 12.16 -11.41
CA GLY A 252 -12.61 11.86 -12.33
C GLY A 252 -12.73 10.50 -13.01
N LEU A 253 -13.19 9.46 -12.30
CA LEU A 253 -13.41 8.15 -12.89
C LEU A 253 -14.66 8.16 -13.79
N GLN A 254 -15.73 8.87 -13.39
CA GLN A 254 -16.94 9.02 -14.22
C GLN A 254 -16.60 9.69 -15.55
N ASN A 255 -15.84 10.79 -15.53
CA ASN A 255 -15.38 11.47 -16.74
C ASN A 255 -14.51 10.56 -17.61
N THR A 256 -13.58 9.82 -16.99
CA THR A 256 -12.72 8.87 -17.72
C THR A 256 -13.55 7.77 -18.42
N ILE A 257 -14.58 7.26 -17.75
CA ILE A 257 -15.51 6.27 -18.33
C ILE A 257 -16.31 6.90 -19.49
N TYR A 258 -16.79 8.12 -19.30
CA TYR A 258 -17.53 8.84 -20.33
C TYR A 258 -16.67 9.06 -21.58
N ASP A 259 -15.45 9.57 -21.42
CA ASP A 259 -14.51 9.82 -22.53
C ASP A 259 -14.14 8.53 -23.25
N ALA A 260 -13.87 7.45 -22.49
CA ALA A 260 -13.60 6.14 -23.07
C ALA A 260 -14.83 5.57 -23.83
N PHE A 261 -16.03 5.78 -23.28
CA PHE A 261 -17.27 5.39 -23.95
C PHE A 261 -17.48 6.14 -25.26
N GLN A 262 -17.24 7.46 -25.31
CA GLN A 262 -17.35 8.24 -26.56
C GLN A 262 -16.40 7.73 -27.66
N LYS A 263 -15.21 7.24 -27.30
CA LYS A 263 -14.25 6.64 -28.25
C LYS A 263 -14.73 5.29 -28.79
N VAL A 264 -15.37 4.47 -27.94
CA VAL A 264 -15.85 3.13 -28.30
C VAL A 264 -17.23 3.16 -28.97
N LYS A 265 -18.04 4.19 -28.71
CA LYS A 265 -19.40 4.32 -29.21
C LYS A 265 -19.53 4.13 -30.74
N PRO A 266 -18.64 4.69 -31.60
CA PRO A 266 -18.70 4.48 -33.05
C PRO A 266 -18.46 3.05 -33.51
N LEU A 267 -17.84 2.21 -32.64
CA LEU A 267 -17.51 0.81 -32.93
C LEU A 267 -18.69 -0.14 -32.67
N ILE A 268 -19.78 0.35 -32.09
CA ILE A 268 -20.96 -0.47 -31.77
C ILE A 268 -21.65 -0.85 -33.04
N GLY A 269 -21.72 -2.16 -33.35
CA GLY A 269 -22.37 -2.69 -34.56
C GLY A 269 -21.45 -2.79 -35.78
N THR A 270 -20.15 -2.50 -35.65
CA THR A 270 -19.19 -2.73 -36.74
C THR A 270 -18.62 -4.15 -36.65
N GLU A 271 -18.53 -4.83 -37.82
CA GLU A 271 -17.99 -6.20 -37.91
C GLU A 271 -16.45 -6.25 -37.87
N ALA A 272 -15.76 -5.13 -38.17
CA ALA A 272 -14.31 -5.03 -38.19
C ALA A 272 -13.82 -4.31 -36.92
N CYS A 273 -13.04 -5.00 -36.07
CA CYS A 273 -12.43 -4.45 -34.87
C CYS A 273 -10.90 -4.55 -35.01
N SER A 274 -10.20 -3.42 -34.97
CA SER A 274 -8.76 -3.41 -34.95
C SER A 274 -8.22 -3.86 -33.58
N GLU A 275 -6.93 -4.21 -33.52
CA GLU A 275 -6.27 -4.56 -32.21
C GLU A 275 -6.32 -3.37 -31.23
N GLU A 276 -6.26 -2.14 -31.72
CA GLU A 276 -6.38 -0.92 -30.93
C GLU A 276 -7.81 -0.74 -30.39
N ASP A 277 -8.82 -0.99 -31.22
CA ASP A 277 -10.24 -0.96 -30.79
C ASP A 277 -10.52 -1.99 -29.70
N ALA A 278 -9.97 -3.20 -29.81
CA ALA A 278 -10.10 -4.24 -28.81
C ALA A 278 -9.48 -3.81 -27.48
N LYS A 279 -8.31 -3.14 -27.49
CA LYS A 279 -7.69 -2.56 -26.29
C LYS A 279 -8.55 -1.48 -25.65
N GLN A 280 -9.14 -0.59 -26.45
CA GLN A 280 -10.02 0.48 -25.95
C GLN A 280 -11.29 -0.10 -25.30
N ILE A 281 -11.91 -1.11 -25.92
CA ILE A 281 -13.08 -1.81 -25.37
C ILE A 281 -12.74 -2.50 -24.05
N LEU A 282 -11.61 -3.21 -23.97
CA LEU A 282 -11.15 -3.86 -22.75
C LEU A 282 -10.86 -2.85 -21.63
N SER A 283 -10.26 -1.71 -21.98
CA SER A 283 -10.00 -0.62 -21.02
C SER A 283 -11.30 -0.05 -20.46
N LEU A 284 -12.28 0.27 -21.32
CA LEU A 284 -13.60 0.74 -20.89
C LEU A 284 -14.31 -0.28 -19.98
N LYS A 285 -14.29 -1.56 -20.37
CA LYS A 285 -14.88 -2.65 -19.56
C LYS A 285 -14.25 -2.71 -18.18
N GLY A 286 -12.92 -2.59 -18.06
CA GLY A 286 -12.21 -2.55 -16.79
C GLY A 286 -12.61 -1.35 -15.93
N GLN A 287 -12.76 -0.16 -16.54
CA GLN A 287 -13.18 1.06 -15.85
C GLN A 287 -14.61 0.97 -15.32
N ILE A 288 -15.55 0.45 -16.14
CA ILE A 288 -16.94 0.21 -15.73
C ILE A 288 -16.99 -0.80 -14.57
N GLN A 289 -16.19 -1.87 -14.64
CA GLN A 289 -16.13 -2.86 -13.56
C GLN A 289 -15.61 -2.23 -12.26
N ALA A 290 -14.62 -1.35 -12.34
CA ALA A 290 -14.11 -0.62 -11.17
C ALA A 290 -15.15 0.32 -10.55
N ALA A 291 -16.07 0.87 -11.34
CA ALA A 291 -17.15 1.73 -10.85
C ALA A 291 -18.35 0.96 -10.27
N ARG A 292 -18.51 -0.33 -10.62
CA ARG A 292 -19.62 -1.19 -10.16
C ARG A 292 -19.33 -1.89 -8.82
N ASN A 293 -18.06 -2.08 -8.48
CA ASN A 293 -17.63 -2.73 -7.24
C ASN A 293 -17.70 -1.78 -6.05
#